data_08a4dc3cee197d85e569f620a824d852
#
_entry.id   08a4dc3cee197d85e569f620a824d852
#
_cell.length_a   1.000
_cell.length_b   1.000
_cell.length_c   1.000
_cell.angle_alpha   90.00
_cell.angle_beta   90.00
_cell.angle_gamma   90.00
#
_symmetry.space_group_name_H-M   'P 1'
#
loop_
_entity.id
_entity.type
_entity.pdbx_description
1 polymer ?
#
loop_
_entity_poly.entity_id
_entity_poly.type
_entity_poly.pdbx_seq_one_letter_code
_entity_poly.pdbx_strand_id
1 'polypeptide(L)'
;MISTAAHESEVLMQDAQAPEHLKDILEKVRQLHREEVAPREASLAHRLSNEREFLDSDGRLHPEIVQARREIMRAAGEKGLYSAHLPEHLGGLGLGREEMIYVEELVYGYGVGLNPALLSWSEGATPRLLFAHDHQRQEFTDPLVRGEKTSLHGVTESGAGSNLFDMSTKAEKRGSDWVLNGSKAYITNYFDADVAQILAVTDPKGGRRSFTYFMFDTREAASRGYRLGNLYQTMFGDGYTGEIFFDDLVLPESAILGEVGQGFDIAVMSFNYTRMRRAGMCSGWSRYLIERTLERATDRQIAGRPLGANQGIQWMIADMYIDWLQTRSLSLEVARAIDTPGPWYRIPRPRDEIRRICALKVSNDESFYRVADRALQVHGGLGVMRDTSINKLFQIARNLRIPGGTDEVQRTTIAESLGLRFDTSKTSITSER
;
A
#
# COMPACT_ATOMS: atom_id res chain seq x y z
N MET A 1 20.21 -18.64 -0.70
CA MET A 1 19.43 -19.44 0.26
C MET A 1 18.68 -18.45 1.13
N ILE A 2 17.35 -18.41 1.02
CA ILE A 2 16.49 -17.67 1.92
C ILE A 2 16.45 -18.52 3.20
N SER A 3 17.14 -18.08 4.26
CA SER A 3 17.05 -18.73 5.57
C SER A 3 15.65 -18.51 6.10
N THR A 4 14.86 -19.57 6.22
CA THR A 4 13.49 -19.57 6.72
C THR A 4 13.39 -19.58 8.25
N ALA A 5 14.51 -19.48 8.96
CA ALA A 5 14.55 -19.31 10.40
C ALA A 5 14.93 -17.86 10.72
N ALA A 6 13.94 -17.00 10.87
CA ALA A 6 14.14 -15.70 11.47
C ALA A 6 14.53 -15.89 12.94
N HIS A 7 15.82 -15.75 13.27
CA HIS A 7 16.23 -15.44 14.62
C HIS A 7 15.75 -14.01 14.89
N GLU A 8 14.53 -13.89 15.41
CA GLU A 8 14.02 -12.61 15.91
C GLU A 8 14.98 -12.17 17.02
N SER A 9 15.60 -11.02 16.86
CA SER A 9 16.44 -10.46 17.93
C SER A 9 15.56 -10.20 19.14
N GLU A 10 15.80 -10.87 20.25
CA GLU A 10 15.02 -10.71 21.51
C GLU A 10 14.92 -9.23 21.90
N VAL A 11 15.95 -8.45 21.65
CA VAL A 11 16.00 -7.01 21.96
C VAL A 11 14.98 -6.22 21.11
N LEU A 12 14.94 -6.45 19.79
CA LEU A 12 13.99 -5.77 18.90
C LEU A 12 12.55 -6.21 19.17
N MET A 13 12.35 -7.47 19.61
CA MET A 13 11.03 -7.98 20.02
C MET A 13 10.54 -7.36 21.33
N GLN A 14 11.41 -7.06 22.27
CA GLN A 14 11.03 -6.34 23.51
C GLN A 14 10.53 -4.92 23.19
N ASP A 15 11.21 -4.21 22.30
CA ASP A 15 10.81 -2.85 21.91
C ASP A 15 9.56 -2.83 21.01
N ALA A 16 9.24 -3.94 20.36
CA ALA A 16 8.07 -4.12 19.51
C ALA A 16 6.85 -4.73 20.20
N GLN A 17 6.85 -4.84 21.55
CA GLN A 17 5.75 -5.47 22.29
C GLN A 17 4.39 -4.88 21.94
N ALA A 18 3.47 -5.78 21.56
CA ALA A 18 2.09 -5.44 21.26
C ALA A 18 1.23 -5.51 22.55
N PRO A 19 0.14 -4.72 22.64
CA PRO A 19 -0.84 -4.84 23.70
C PRO A 19 -1.43 -6.26 23.80
N GLU A 20 -1.73 -6.71 25.03
CA GLU A 20 -2.21 -8.08 25.31
C GLU A 20 -3.48 -8.43 24.53
N HIS A 21 -4.39 -7.47 24.34
CA HIS A 21 -5.64 -7.69 23.59
C HIS A 21 -5.43 -8.05 22.12
N LEU A 22 -4.23 -7.79 21.55
CA LEU A 22 -3.89 -8.16 20.19
C LEU A 22 -3.25 -9.54 20.03
N LYS A 23 -3.00 -10.24 21.13
CA LYS A 23 -2.29 -11.51 21.15
C LYS A 23 -2.92 -12.56 20.21
N ASP A 24 -4.24 -12.70 20.28
CA ASP A 24 -4.96 -13.69 19.47
C ASP A 24 -4.92 -13.38 17.97
N ILE A 25 -5.02 -12.10 17.61
CA ILE A 25 -4.94 -11.71 16.20
C ILE A 25 -3.52 -11.84 15.65
N LEU A 26 -2.51 -11.51 16.44
CA LEU A 26 -1.12 -11.69 16.04
C LEU A 26 -0.75 -13.18 15.93
N GLU A 27 -1.29 -14.05 16.82
CA GLU A 27 -1.11 -15.50 16.65
C GLU A 27 -1.81 -16.04 15.41
N LYS A 28 -2.99 -15.51 15.08
CA LYS A 28 -3.66 -15.81 13.80
C LYS A 28 -2.79 -15.44 12.59
N VAL A 29 -2.11 -14.28 12.63
CA VAL A 29 -1.13 -13.88 11.59
C VAL A 29 0.00 -14.90 11.49
N ARG A 30 0.60 -15.30 12.63
CA ARG A 30 1.69 -16.29 12.66
C ARG A 30 1.23 -17.64 12.12
N GLN A 31 0.03 -18.08 12.50
CA GLN A 31 -0.56 -19.31 12.01
C GLN A 31 -0.72 -19.30 10.48
N LEU A 32 -1.36 -18.23 9.94
CA LEU A 32 -1.53 -18.10 8.50
C LEU A 32 -0.19 -18.00 7.76
N HIS A 33 0.80 -17.34 8.35
CA HIS A 33 2.13 -17.33 7.75
C HIS A 33 2.73 -18.75 7.68
N ARG A 34 2.65 -19.54 8.77
CA ARG A 34 3.18 -20.92 8.81
C ARG A 34 2.43 -21.87 7.87
N GLU A 35 1.11 -21.73 7.78
CA GLU A 35 0.25 -22.69 7.07
C GLU A 35 0.07 -22.33 5.59
N GLU A 36 0.00 -21.04 5.25
CA GLU A 36 -0.38 -20.58 3.92
C GLU A 36 0.76 -19.89 3.17
N VAL A 37 1.57 -19.07 3.85
CA VAL A 37 2.62 -18.27 3.20
C VAL A 37 3.89 -19.08 3.03
N ALA A 38 4.50 -19.55 4.12
CA ALA A 38 5.80 -20.18 4.10
C ALA A 38 5.89 -21.42 3.19
N PRO A 39 4.88 -22.32 3.12
CA PRO A 39 4.92 -23.46 2.20
C PRO A 39 4.89 -23.04 0.73
N ARG A 40 4.12 -22.00 0.39
CA ARG A 40 4.05 -21.46 -0.98
C ARG A 40 5.33 -20.75 -1.37
N GLU A 41 5.91 -19.98 -0.45
CA GLU A 41 7.23 -19.37 -0.67
C GLU A 41 8.32 -20.43 -0.90
N ALA A 42 8.30 -21.52 -0.13
CA ALA A 42 9.23 -22.62 -0.32
C ALA A 42 9.07 -23.30 -1.68
N SER A 43 7.84 -23.55 -2.12
CA SER A 43 7.55 -24.15 -3.43
C SER A 43 7.94 -23.25 -4.60
N LEU A 44 7.80 -21.93 -4.44
CA LEU A 44 8.11 -20.91 -5.45
C LEU A 44 9.48 -20.24 -5.24
N ALA A 45 10.34 -20.80 -4.37
CA ALA A 45 11.63 -20.19 -4.03
C ALA A 45 12.51 -19.91 -5.27
N HIS A 46 12.46 -20.77 -6.28
CA HIS A 46 13.19 -20.59 -7.54
C HIS A 46 12.76 -19.32 -8.28
N ARG A 47 11.46 -18.98 -8.26
CA ARG A 47 10.93 -17.77 -8.88
C ARG A 47 11.13 -16.51 -8.01
N LEU A 48 10.85 -16.63 -6.72
CA LEU A 48 10.92 -15.49 -5.79
C LEU A 48 12.35 -14.97 -5.57
N SER A 49 13.36 -15.84 -5.75
CA SER A 49 14.79 -15.52 -5.63
C SER A 49 15.50 -15.29 -6.96
N ASN A 50 14.76 -15.27 -8.08
CA ASN A 50 15.35 -15.08 -9.41
C ASN A 50 14.45 -14.12 -10.22
N GLU A 51 14.94 -12.91 -10.41
CA GLU A 51 14.18 -11.86 -11.12
C GLU A 51 13.75 -12.29 -12.55
N ARG A 52 14.52 -13.13 -13.22
CA ARG A 52 14.20 -13.62 -14.57
C ARG A 52 13.06 -14.62 -14.59
N GLU A 53 12.80 -15.29 -13.48
CA GLU A 53 11.74 -16.29 -13.31
C GLU A 53 10.53 -15.71 -12.56
N PHE A 54 10.69 -14.53 -11.97
CA PHE A 54 9.64 -13.80 -11.26
C PHE A 54 8.56 -13.27 -12.21
N LEU A 55 8.95 -12.95 -13.45
CA LEU A 55 8.07 -12.45 -14.50
C LEU A 55 7.85 -13.54 -15.57
N ASP A 56 6.73 -13.45 -16.28
CA ASP A 56 6.46 -14.26 -17.47
C ASP A 56 7.14 -13.67 -18.73
N SER A 57 6.90 -14.29 -19.89
CA SER A 57 7.46 -13.85 -21.19
C SER A 57 7.01 -12.45 -21.61
N ASP A 58 5.88 -11.98 -21.11
CA ASP A 58 5.33 -10.64 -21.40
C ASP A 58 5.80 -9.58 -20.39
N GLY A 59 6.64 -9.99 -19.43
CA GLY A 59 7.14 -9.13 -18.34
C GLY A 59 6.13 -8.89 -17.23
N ARG A 60 5.03 -9.64 -17.18
CA ARG A 60 4.02 -9.60 -16.12
C ARG A 60 4.45 -10.50 -14.97
N LEU A 61 3.92 -10.22 -13.79
CA LEU A 61 4.08 -11.11 -12.64
C LEU A 61 3.65 -12.53 -13.01
N HIS A 62 4.53 -13.51 -12.73
CA HIS A 62 4.32 -14.89 -13.16
C HIS A 62 3.00 -15.47 -12.63
N PRO A 63 2.20 -16.19 -13.46
CA PRO A 63 0.88 -16.69 -13.07
C PRO A 63 0.86 -17.55 -11.81
N GLU A 64 1.91 -18.36 -11.54
CA GLU A 64 2.01 -19.15 -10.31
C GLU A 64 2.14 -18.26 -9.07
N ILE A 65 2.83 -17.12 -9.17
CA ILE A 65 2.93 -16.16 -8.07
C ILE A 65 1.59 -15.47 -7.84
N VAL A 66 0.91 -15.07 -8.94
CA VAL A 66 -0.45 -14.48 -8.88
C VAL A 66 -1.41 -15.45 -8.19
N GLN A 67 -1.40 -16.74 -8.60
CA GLN A 67 -2.26 -17.77 -8.02
C GLN A 67 -1.96 -17.96 -6.53
N ALA A 68 -0.70 -18.10 -6.14
CA ALA A 68 -0.30 -18.24 -4.74
C ALA A 68 -0.76 -17.03 -3.88
N ARG A 69 -0.64 -15.80 -4.39
CA ARG A 69 -1.16 -14.61 -3.72
C ARG A 69 -2.67 -14.67 -3.54
N ARG A 70 -3.42 -15.04 -4.58
CA ARG A 70 -4.89 -15.16 -4.50
C ARG A 70 -5.34 -16.23 -3.49
N GLU A 71 -4.63 -17.34 -3.37
CA GLU A 71 -4.90 -18.39 -2.38
C GLU A 71 -4.67 -17.88 -0.95
N ILE A 72 -3.56 -17.17 -0.70
CA ILE A 72 -3.27 -16.54 0.60
C ILE A 72 -4.32 -15.49 0.96
N MET A 73 -4.73 -14.65 -0.01
CA MET A 73 -5.79 -13.65 0.19
C MET A 73 -7.09 -14.31 0.66
N ARG A 74 -7.53 -15.40 0.03
CA ARG A 74 -8.73 -16.16 0.42
C ARG A 74 -8.61 -16.76 1.81
N ALA A 75 -7.49 -17.44 2.11
CA ALA A 75 -7.26 -18.02 3.43
C ALA A 75 -7.25 -16.96 4.54
N ALA A 76 -6.66 -15.79 4.28
CA ALA A 76 -6.70 -14.66 5.19
C ALA A 76 -8.11 -14.05 5.32
N GLY A 77 -8.86 -14.00 4.22
CA GLY A 77 -10.25 -13.54 4.17
C GLY A 77 -11.20 -14.43 5.00
N GLU A 78 -11.07 -15.76 4.89
CA GLU A 78 -11.81 -16.74 5.69
C GLU A 78 -11.63 -16.56 7.21
N LYS A 79 -10.44 -16.06 7.61
CA LYS A 79 -10.12 -15.75 9.01
C LYS A 79 -10.46 -14.30 9.39
N GLY A 80 -11.01 -13.48 8.47
CA GLY A 80 -11.30 -12.05 8.66
C GLY A 80 -10.06 -11.15 8.67
N LEU A 81 -8.83 -11.72 8.54
CA LEU A 81 -7.60 -10.97 8.64
C LEU A 81 -7.35 -10.08 7.42
N TYR A 82 -7.71 -10.56 6.21
CA TYR A 82 -7.44 -9.83 4.96
C TYR A 82 -7.98 -8.40 4.99
N SER A 83 -9.17 -8.22 5.54
CA SER A 83 -9.86 -6.94 5.65
C SER A 83 -10.01 -6.44 7.09
N ALA A 84 -9.09 -6.80 7.99
CA ALA A 84 -9.16 -6.53 9.43
C ALA A 84 -9.42 -5.06 9.78
N HIS A 85 -8.96 -4.13 8.96
CA HIS A 85 -9.13 -2.68 9.11
C HIS A 85 -10.55 -2.18 8.77
N LEU A 86 -11.38 -2.97 8.08
CA LEU A 86 -12.76 -2.59 7.77
C LEU A 86 -13.70 -2.89 8.95
N PRO A 87 -14.81 -2.15 9.10
CA PRO A 87 -15.75 -2.41 10.17
C PRO A 87 -16.44 -3.77 10.01
N GLU A 88 -16.91 -4.32 11.13
CA GLU A 88 -17.54 -5.65 11.20
C GLU A 88 -18.74 -5.81 10.29
N HIS A 89 -19.55 -4.77 10.13
CA HIS A 89 -20.74 -4.83 9.23
C HIS A 89 -20.37 -5.00 7.75
N LEU A 90 -19.12 -4.76 7.38
CA LEU A 90 -18.55 -5.07 6.06
C LEU A 90 -17.76 -6.38 6.03
N GLY A 91 -17.69 -7.12 7.14
CA GLY A 91 -16.94 -8.38 7.24
C GLY A 91 -15.48 -8.22 7.65
N GLY A 92 -15.04 -7.03 8.08
CA GLY A 92 -13.74 -6.80 8.70
C GLY A 92 -13.75 -7.11 10.20
N LEU A 93 -12.64 -6.81 10.89
CA LEU A 93 -12.51 -6.96 12.35
C LEU A 93 -12.65 -5.63 13.10
N GLY A 94 -12.86 -4.53 12.41
CA GLY A 94 -13.01 -3.21 13.02
C GLY A 94 -11.75 -2.65 13.70
N LEU A 95 -10.56 -3.18 13.37
CA LEU A 95 -9.32 -2.74 14.00
C LEU A 95 -9.03 -1.28 13.73
N GLY A 96 -8.67 -0.54 14.79
CA GLY A 96 -8.17 0.83 14.71
C GLY A 96 -6.79 0.92 14.05
N ARG A 97 -6.33 2.13 13.82
CA ARG A 97 -5.02 2.33 13.19
C ARG A 97 -3.87 1.93 14.08
N GLU A 98 -3.98 2.16 15.41
CA GLU A 98 -2.96 1.68 16.36
C GLU A 98 -2.83 0.16 16.30
N GLU A 99 -3.94 -0.56 16.35
CA GLU A 99 -3.96 -2.02 16.31
C GLU A 99 -3.41 -2.56 14.99
N MET A 100 -3.79 -1.92 13.87
CA MET A 100 -3.29 -2.30 12.55
C MET A 100 -1.77 -2.10 12.39
N ILE A 101 -1.16 -1.14 13.09
CA ILE A 101 0.31 -0.98 13.05
C ILE A 101 1.00 -2.26 13.52
N TYR A 102 0.55 -2.86 14.63
CA TYR A 102 1.14 -4.11 15.15
C TYR A 102 0.92 -5.29 14.19
N VAL A 103 -0.26 -5.40 13.59
CA VAL A 103 -0.58 -6.44 12.61
C VAL A 103 0.29 -6.29 11.36
N GLU A 104 0.35 -5.08 10.80
CA GLU A 104 1.16 -4.75 9.63
C GLU A 104 2.66 -4.95 9.92
N GLU A 105 3.15 -4.50 11.07
CA GLU A 105 4.55 -4.66 11.49
C GLU A 105 4.96 -6.13 11.56
N LEU A 106 4.09 -7.01 12.07
CA LEU A 106 4.34 -8.45 12.07
C LEU A 106 4.36 -9.02 10.65
N VAL A 107 3.34 -8.72 9.83
CA VAL A 107 3.24 -9.23 8.45
C VAL A 107 4.45 -8.79 7.62
N TYR A 108 4.80 -7.53 7.63
CA TYR A 108 5.93 -7.00 6.85
C TYR A 108 7.30 -7.34 7.45
N GLY A 109 7.36 -7.69 8.75
CA GLY A 109 8.54 -8.21 9.42
C GLY A 109 9.03 -9.56 8.91
N TYR A 110 8.20 -10.31 8.19
CA TYR A 110 8.64 -11.52 7.48
C TYR A 110 9.48 -11.25 6.21
N GLY A 111 9.57 -9.98 5.78
CA GLY A 111 10.40 -9.57 4.65
C GLY A 111 9.63 -9.29 3.36
N VAL A 112 10.19 -9.71 2.21
CA VAL A 112 9.68 -9.43 0.86
C VAL A 112 9.37 -10.73 0.15
N GLY A 113 8.21 -11.28 0.43
CA GLY A 113 7.73 -12.51 -0.19
C GLY A 113 6.24 -12.41 -0.55
N LEU A 114 5.51 -13.45 -0.24
CA LEU A 114 4.05 -13.54 -0.42
C LEU A 114 3.27 -13.04 0.81
N ASN A 115 3.94 -12.81 1.93
CA ASN A 115 3.35 -12.34 3.19
C ASN A 115 2.47 -11.07 3.07
N PRO A 116 2.73 -10.08 2.18
CA PRO A 116 1.83 -8.93 2.01
C PRO A 116 0.41 -9.32 1.59
N ALA A 117 0.21 -10.49 0.94
CA ALA A 117 -1.10 -10.98 0.54
C ALA A 117 -2.03 -11.38 1.71
N LEU A 118 -1.50 -11.47 2.94
CA LEU A 118 -2.30 -11.64 4.15
C LEU A 118 -3.20 -10.43 4.47
N LEU A 119 -2.86 -9.25 3.96
CA LEU A 119 -3.58 -8.01 4.23
C LEU A 119 -3.97 -7.31 2.93
N SER A 120 -5.21 -6.85 2.85
CA SER A 120 -5.65 -6.12 1.67
C SER A 120 -4.88 -4.80 1.50
N TRP A 121 -4.53 -4.50 0.27
CA TRP A 121 -3.89 -3.26 -0.16
C TRP A 121 -4.76 -2.58 -1.23
N SER A 122 -4.18 -1.76 -2.11
CA SER A 122 -4.90 -1.09 -3.19
C SER A 122 -5.63 -2.05 -4.14
N GLU A 123 -5.13 -3.28 -4.24
CA GLU A 123 -5.67 -4.37 -5.05
C GLU A 123 -6.77 -5.19 -4.37
N GLY A 124 -7.15 -4.86 -3.16
CA GLY A 124 -8.17 -5.58 -2.38
C GLY A 124 -9.24 -4.68 -1.80
N ALA A 125 -9.79 -5.13 -0.66
CA ALA A 125 -10.76 -4.39 0.11
C ALA A 125 -10.13 -3.14 0.74
N THR A 126 -10.71 -1.98 0.49
CA THR A 126 -10.24 -0.70 1.01
C THR A 126 -11.41 0.10 1.57
N PRO A 127 -11.17 1.17 2.33
CA PRO A 127 -12.25 2.00 2.90
C PRO A 127 -13.19 2.64 1.88
N ARG A 128 -12.85 2.64 0.59
CA ARG A 128 -13.79 3.05 -0.46
C ARG A 128 -15.07 2.21 -0.47
N LEU A 129 -14.99 0.95 -0.05
CA LEU A 129 -16.13 0.05 0.05
C LEU A 129 -17.19 0.48 1.08
N LEU A 130 -16.86 1.41 1.99
CA LEU A 130 -17.83 2.06 2.88
C LEU A 130 -18.88 2.89 2.13
N PHE A 131 -18.63 3.23 0.89
CA PHE A 131 -19.51 4.01 0.02
C PHE A 131 -20.24 3.15 -1.00
N ALA A 132 -20.03 1.82 -0.96
CA ALA A 132 -20.74 0.89 -1.84
C ALA A 132 -22.24 0.81 -1.47
N HIS A 133 -23.08 0.84 -2.48
CA HIS A 133 -24.51 0.66 -2.31
C HIS A 133 -24.87 -0.82 -2.08
N ASP A 134 -26.04 -1.09 -1.52
CA ASP A 134 -26.48 -2.46 -1.20
C ASP A 134 -26.46 -3.40 -2.41
N HIS A 135 -26.83 -2.90 -3.60
CA HIS A 135 -26.79 -3.70 -4.83
C HIS A 135 -25.36 -4.06 -5.28
N GLN A 136 -24.35 -3.25 -4.92
CA GLN A 136 -22.94 -3.53 -5.21
C GLN A 136 -22.30 -4.48 -4.19
N ARG A 137 -22.97 -4.75 -3.08
CA ARG A 137 -22.43 -5.49 -1.97
C ARG A 137 -22.13 -6.93 -2.34
N GLN A 138 -23.13 -7.65 -2.84
CA GLN A 138 -23.01 -9.07 -3.19
C GLN A 138 -22.00 -9.30 -4.33
N GLU A 139 -22.00 -8.41 -5.31
CA GLU A 139 -21.20 -8.57 -6.51
C GLU A 139 -19.72 -8.17 -6.31
N PHE A 140 -19.47 -7.09 -5.56
CA PHE A 140 -18.13 -6.49 -5.42
C PHE A 140 -17.62 -6.49 -3.99
N THR A 141 -18.38 -5.93 -3.03
CA THR A 141 -17.86 -5.66 -1.69
C THR A 141 -17.54 -6.94 -0.94
N ASP A 142 -18.49 -7.87 -0.84
CA ASP A 142 -18.31 -9.10 -0.08
C ASP A 142 -17.19 -9.99 -0.64
N PRO A 143 -17.08 -10.22 -1.98
CA PRO A 143 -15.97 -10.97 -2.54
C PRO A 143 -14.60 -10.28 -2.36
N LEU A 144 -14.54 -8.93 -2.44
CA LEU A 144 -13.30 -8.19 -2.17
C LEU A 144 -12.88 -8.31 -0.71
N VAL A 145 -13.83 -8.22 0.22
CA VAL A 145 -13.57 -8.36 1.67
C VAL A 145 -13.07 -9.75 2.02
N ARG A 146 -13.59 -10.79 1.36
CA ARG A 146 -13.17 -12.18 1.55
C ARG A 146 -11.91 -12.58 0.75
N GLY A 147 -11.29 -11.64 0.00
CA GLY A 147 -10.12 -11.93 -0.83
C GLY A 147 -10.39 -12.87 -2.00
N GLU A 148 -11.65 -13.04 -2.41
CA GLU A 148 -12.09 -13.86 -3.54
C GLU A 148 -11.93 -13.13 -4.87
N LYS A 149 -12.14 -11.80 -4.86
CA LYS A 149 -11.88 -10.89 -5.98
C LYS A 149 -10.75 -9.92 -5.64
N THR A 150 -10.10 -9.41 -6.69
CA THR A 150 -9.11 -8.34 -6.59
C THR A 150 -9.62 -7.08 -7.27
N SER A 151 -9.07 -5.92 -6.90
CA SER A 151 -9.44 -4.64 -7.51
C SER A 151 -8.24 -3.86 -8.02
N LEU A 152 -8.52 -2.89 -8.87
CA LEU A 152 -7.60 -1.82 -9.19
C LEU A 152 -8.20 -0.46 -8.79
N HIS A 153 -7.30 0.51 -8.56
CA HIS A 153 -7.67 1.87 -8.21
C HIS A 153 -7.11 2.85 -9.25
N GLY A 154 -7.99 3.37 -10.10
CA GLY A 154 -7.63 4.27 -11.19
C GLY A 154 -7.90 5.73 -10.85
N VAL A 155 -6.84 6.46 -10.44
CA VAL A 155 -6.89 7.91 -10.17
C VAL A 155 -5.89 8.64 -11.05
N THR A 156 -4.61 8.25 -10.98
CA THR A 156 -3.49 8.94 -11.63
C THR A 156 -3.58 8.83 -13.15
N GLU A 157 -3.23 9.91 -13.84
CA GLU A 157 -3.06 9.98 -15.30
C GLU A 157 -1.64 10.44 -15.63
N SER A 158 -1.19 10.23 -16.86
CA SER A 158 0.15 10.69 -17.30
C SER A 158 0.31 12.22 -17.13
N GLY A 159 -0.78 12.99 -17.24
CA GLY A 159 -0.81 14.45 -17.06
C GLY A 159 -1.29 14.92 -15.69
N ALA A 160 -1.81 14.04 -14.82
CA ALA A 160 -2.43 14.41 -13.55
C ALA A 160 -2.03 13.43 -12.43
N GLY A 161 -0.98 13.76 -11.69
CA GLY A 161 -0.50 12.97 -10.54
C GLY A 161 -0.68 13.74 -9.23
N SER A 162 0.17 14.74 -8.98
CA SER A 162 0.16 15.53 -7.75
C SER A 162 -1.05 16.46 -7.62
N ASN A 163 -1.64 16.88 -8.73
CA ASN A 163 -2.84 17.70 -8.77
C ASN A 163 -3.99 16.93 -9.45
N LEU A 164 -5.02 16.58 -8.68
CA LEU A 164 -6.20 15.86 -9.21
C LEU A 164 -7.06 16.73 -10.13
N PHE A 165 -6.99 18.05 -9.99
CA PHE A 165 -7.79 18.99 -10.81
C PHE A 165 -7.30 19.08 -12.26
N ASP A 166 -6.12 18.51 -12.58
CA ASP A 166 -5.61 18.38 -13.95
C ASP A 166 -6.10 17.10 -14.63
N MET A 167 -6.97 16.31 -13.98
CA MET A 167 -7.53 15.08 -14.51
C MET A 167 -8.34 15.32 -15.79
N SER A 168 -8.07 14.49 -16.82
CA SER A 168 -8.71 14.56 -18.13
C SER A 168 -9.75 13.46 -18.34
N THR A 169 -9.67 12.33 -17.63
CA THR A 169 -10.69 11.27 -17.70
C THR A 169 -12.03 11.82 -17.25
N LYS A 170 -13.02 11.76 -18.14
CA LYS A 170 -14.36 12.31 -17.89
C LYS A 170 -15.44 11.25 -18.08
N ALA A 171 -16.54 11.45 -17.36
CA ALA A 171 -17.77 10.69 -17.52
C ALA A 171 -18.92 11.65 -17.84
N GLU A 172 -19.59 11.43 -18.97
CA GLU A 172 -20.72 12.24 -19.41
C GLU A 172 -22.02 11.46 -19.25
N LYS A 173 -23.03 12.06 -18.62
CA LYS A 173 -24.35 11.42 -18.48
C LYS A 173 -25.07 11.41 -19.81
N ARG A 174 -25.51 10.23 -20.27
CA ARG A 174 -26.30 10.02 -21.48
C ARG A 174 -27.54 9.18 -21.15
N GLY A 175 -28.65 9.84 -20.97
CA GLY A 175 -29.88 9.19 -20.48
C GLY A 175 -29.72 8.70 -19.06
N SER A 176 -29.92 7.38 -18.83
CA SER A 176 -29.69 6.69 -17.56
C SER A 176 -28.25 6.27 -17.32
N ASP A 177 -27.39 6.35 -18.35
CA ASP A 177 -26.06 5.80 -18.32
C ASP A 177 -24.98 6.89 -18.27
N TRP A 178 -23.76 6.49 -17.97
CA TRP A 178 -22.56 7.32 -18.01
C TRP A 178 -21.60 6.79 -19.06
N VAL A 179 -21.05 7.67 -19.88
CA VAL A 179 -20.04 7.33 -20.88
C VAL A 179 -18.69 7.84 -20.44
N LEU A 180 -17.80 6.89 -20.15
CA LEU A 180 -16.46 7.17 -19.63
C LEU A 180 -15.45 7.20 -20.78
N ASN A 181 -14.64 8.28 -20.84
CA ASN A 181 -13.57 8.48 -21.79
C ASN A 181 -12.29 8.97 -21.11
N GLY A 182 -11.13 8.41 -21.49
CA GLY A 182 -9.83 8.79 -20.99
C GLY A 182 -8.90 7.63 -20.72
N SER A 183 -7.92 7.87 -19.84
CA SER A 183 -6.95 6.82 -19.48
C SER A 183 -6.43 7.02 -18.06
N LYS A 184 -5.95 5.93 -17.46
CA LYS A 184 -5.24 5.96 -16.18
C LYS A 184 -3.87 5.32 -16.32
N ALA A 185 -2.89 5.87 -15.63
CA ALA A 185 -1.49 5.46 -15.69
C ALA A 185 -0.97 5.06 -14.32
N TYR A 186 0.06 4.20 -14.29
CA TYR A 186 0.70 3.69 -13.08
C TYR A 186 -0.27 2.93 -12.16
N ILE A 187 -1.16 2.14 -12.76
CA ILE A 187 -2.21 1.41 -12.06
C ILE A 187 -1.69 0.05 -11.64
N THR A 188 -1.59 -0.15 -10.33
CA THR A 188 -1.25 -1.45 -9.71
C THR A 188 -2.38 -2.45 -9.96
N ASN A 189 -2.04 -3.71 -10.19
CA ASN A 189 -2.98 -4.79 -10.49
C ASN A 189 -3.79 -4.59 -11.79
N TYR A 190 -3.25 -3.85 -12.76
CA TYR A 190 -4.02 -3.43 -13.93
C TYR A 190 -4.51 -4.57 -14.81
N PHE A 191 -3.81 -5.71 -14.85
CA PHE A 191 -4.14 -6.85 -15.72
C PHE A 191 -4.89 -8.00 -15.01
N ASP A 192 -4.82 -8.08 -13.65
CA ASP A 192 -5.38 -9.19 -12.87
C ASP A 192 -6.59 -8.77 -12.01
N ALA A 193 -6.98 -7.48 -12.03
CA ALA A 193 -8.10 -7.00 -11.25
C ALA A 193 -9.43 -7.50 -11.80
N ASP A 194 -10.28 -8.02 -10.92
CA ASP A 194 -11.67 -8.39 -11.23
C ASP A 194 -12.58 -7.14 -11.20
N VAL A 195 -12.26 -6.14 -10.35
CA VAL A 195 -13.08 -4.95 -10.11
C VAL A 195 -12.25 -3.68 -10.34
N ALA A 196 -12.77 -2.77 -11.14
CA ALA A 196 -12.19 -1.43 -11.30
C ALA A 196 -12.90 -0.41 -10.42
N GLN A 197 -12.13 0.46 -9.76
CA GLN A 197 -12.62 1.62 -9.00
C GLN A 197 -11.98 2.87 -9.60
N ILE A 198 -12.73 3.61 -10.42
CA ILE A 198 -12.21 4.67 -11.30
C ILE A 198 -12.75 6.03 -10.88
N LEU A 199 -11.85 6.97 -10.63
CA LEU A 199 -12.18 8.38 -10.44
C LEU A 199 -12.24 9.09 -11.79
N ALA A 200 -13.35 9.77 -12.07
CA ALA A 200 -13.53 10.56 -13.30
C ALA A 200 -14.17 11.92 -13.01
N VAL A 201 -13.95 12.87 -13.92
CA VAL A 201 -14.60 14.19 -13.89
C VAL A 201 -16.01 14.06 -14.45
N THR A 202 -17.01 14.43 -13.66
CA THR A 202 -18.44 14.47 -14.06
C THR A 202 -18.98 15.89 -14.18
N ASP A 203 -18.38 16.87 -13.49
CA ASP A 203 -18.70 18.28 -13.61
C ASP A 203 -17.41 19.15 -13.61
N PRO A 204 -16.90 19.60 -14.76
CA PRO A 204 -15.66 20.38 -14.84
C PRO A 204 -15.68 21.70 -14.07
N LYS A 205 -16.86 22.19 -13.66
CA LYS A 205 -17.04 23.45 -12.91
C LYS A 205 -17.32 23.22 -11.43
N GLY A 206 -17.45 21.97 -10.99
CA GLY A 206 -17.90 21.60 -9.65
C GLY A 206 -16.83 21.81 -8.54
N GLY A 207 -15.59 22.19 -8.86
CA GLY A 207 -14.51 22.25 -7.89
C GLY A 207 -14.28 20.88 -7.24
N ARG A 208 -14.39 20.77 -5.91
CA ARG A 208 -14.29 19.46 -5.23
C ARG A 208 -15.39 18.48 -5.65
N ARG A 209 -16.55 18.97 -6.07
CA ARG A 209 -17.66 18.17 -6.56
C ARG A 209 -17.53 17.79 -8.04
N SER A 210 -16.42 18.11 -8.68
CA SER A 210 -16.13 17.71 -10.07
C SER A 210 -16.03 16.20 -10.25
N PHE A 211 -15.74 15.45 -9.20
CA PHE A 211 -15.29 14.07 -9.31
C PHE A 211 -16.32 13.05 -8.80
N THR A 212 -16.44 11.95 -9.50
CA THR A 212 -17.27 10.79 -9.13
C THR A 212 -16.46 9.51 -9.26
N TYR A 213 -16.67 8.54 -8.35
CA TYR A 213 -16.13 7.20 -8.50
C TYR A 213 -17.11 6.28 -9.20
N PHE A 214 -16.57 5.41 -10.07
CA PHE A 214 -17.28 4.32 -10.71
C PHE A 214 -16.66 3.00 -10.29
N MET A 215 -17.48 2.00 -9.98
CA MET A 215 -17.06 0.64 -9.64
C MET A 215 -17.76 -0.34 -10.58
N PHE A 216 -16.98 -1.19 -11.26
CA PHE A 216 -17.50 -2.10 -12.28
C PHE A 216 -16.60 -3.33 -12.45
N ASP A 217 -17.15 -4.41 -13.01
CA ASP A 217 -16.40 -5.62 -13.38
C ASP A 217 -15.55 -5.35 -14.62
N THR A 218 -14.25 -5.68 -14.53
CA THR A 218 -13.28 -5.40 -15.62
C THR A 218 -13.48 -6.29 -16.83
N ARG A 219 -13.94 -7.53 -16.63
CA ARG A 219 -14.12 -8.50 -17.72
C ARG A 219 -15.35 -8.14 -18.54
N GLU A 220 -16.44 -7.77 -17.89
CA GLU A 220 -17.64 -7.27 -18.57
C GLU A 220 -17.35 -5.96 -19.31
N ALA A 221 -16.60 -5.05 -18.69
CA ALA A 221 -16.25 -3.78 -19.29
C ALA A 221 -15.33 -3.90 -20.51
N ALA A 222 -14.54 -4.98 -20.61
CA ALA A 222 -13.63 -5.22 -21.71
C ALA A 222 -14.34 -5.27 -23.09
N SER A 223 -15.58 -5.77 -23.14
CA SER A 223 -16.40 -5.78 -24.36
C SER A 223 -17.08 -4.44 -24.69
N ARG A 224 -16.98 -3.45 -23.77
CA ARG A 224 -17.72 -2.18 -23.82
C ARG A 224 -16.85 -0.94 -23.90
N GLY A 225 -15.52 -1.08 -24.15
CA GLY A 225 -14.60 0.04 -24.27
C GLY A 225 -13.55 0.17 -23.16
N TYR A 226 -13.49 -0.77 -22.19
CA TYR A 226 -12.36 -0.89 -21.27
C TYR A 226 -11.24 -1.72 -21.91
N ARG A 227 -10.01 -1.23 -21.92
CA ARG A 227 -8.86 -1.98 -22.41
C ARG A 227 -7.60 -1.73 -21.62
N LEU A 228 -6.75 -2.75 -21.57
CA LEU A 228 -5.42 -2.65 -20.99
C LEU A 228 -4.47 -1.93 -21.96
N GLY A 229 -3.57 -1.12 -21.41
CA GLY A 229 -2.48 -0.48 -22.11
C GLY A 229 -1.13 -1.14 -21.81
N ASN A 230 -0.07 -0.33 -21.85
CA ASN A 230 1.28 -0.80 -21.64
C ASN A 230 1.53 -1.24 -20.19
N LEU A 231 2.31 -2.30 -20.04
CA LEU A 231 2.95 -2.65 -18.78
C LEU A 231 4.12 -1.71 -18.53
N TYR A 232 4.22 -1.16 -17.33
CA TYR A 232 5.37 -0.36 -16.91
C TYR A 232 6.39 -1.23 -16.17
N GLN A 233 7.65 -1.09 -16.55
CA GLN A 233 8.76 -1.67 -15.78
C GLN A 233 9.09 -0.74 -14.62
N THR A 234 8.60 -1.07 -13.43
CA THR A 234 8.91 -0.32 -12.22
C THR A 234 10.34 -0.59 -11.75
N MET A 235 10.90 0.28 -10.90
CA MET A 235 12.28 0.11 -10.45
C MET A 235 12.52 -1.17 -9.65
N PHE A 236 11.49 -1.74 -9.02
CA PHE A 236 11.58 -3.00 -8.28
C PHE A 236 11.03 -4.21 -9.06
N GLY A 237 10.70 -4.02 -10.35
CA GLY A 237 10.40 -5.10 -11.28
C GLY A 237 9.20 -5.95 -10.89
N ASP A 238 8.10 -5.31 -10.43
CA ASP A 238 6.93 -6.01 -9.93
C ASP A 238 6.07 -6.69 -11.02
N GLY A 239 6.21 -6.25 -12.29
CA GLY A 239 5.44 -6.79 -13.41
C GLY A 239 3.91 -6.67 -13.25
N TYR A 240 3.45 -5.68 -12.50
CA TYR A 240 2.07 -5.61 -11.99
C TYR A 240 1.40 -4.25 -12.21
N THR A 241 2.15 -3.27 -12.72
CA THR A 241 1.74 -1.88 -12.87
C THR A 241 1.64 -1.49 -14.36
N GLY A 242 0.54 -0.87 -14.78
CA GLY A 242 0.35 -0.51 -16.19
C GLY A 242 -0.66 0.60 -16.43
N GLU A 243 -1.10 0.70 -17.67
CA GLU A 243 -2.11 1.65 -18.16
C GLU A 243 -3.44 0.98 -18.40
N ILE A 244 -4.51 1.75 -18.27
CA ILE A 244 -5.86 1.38 -18.68
C ILE A 244 -6.49 2.52 -19.48
N PHE A 245 -7.34 2.19 -20.44
CA PHE A 245 -8.01 3.13 -21.32
C PHE A 245 -9.52 2.90 -21.32
N PHE A 246 -10.25 3.99 -21.53
CA PHE A 246 -11.71 4.02 -21.66
C PHE A 246 -12.07 4.71 -22.96
N ASP A 247 -12.66 3.96 -23.87
CA ASP A 247 -13.08 4.41 -25.19
C ASP A 247 -14.59 4.25 -25.30
N ASP A 248 -15.36 5.32 -25.02
CA ASP A 248 -16.83 5.33 -24.92
C ASP A 248 -17.38 4.21 -24.03
N LEU A 249 -16.73 3.94 -22.89
CA LEU A 249 -17.16 2.92 -21.95
C LEU A 249 -18.51 3.32 -21.34
N VAL A 250 -19.55 2.58 -21.68
CA VAL A 250 -20.92 2.79 -21.14
C VAL A 250 -21.07 2.06 -19.81
N LEU A 251 -21.38 2.81 -18.76
CA LEU A 251 -21.64 2.32 -17.41
C LEU A 251 -23.03 2.73 -16.95
N PRO A 252 -23.80 1.83 -16.32
CA PRO A 252 -25.10 2.18 -15.73
C PRO A 252 -24.92 3.12 -14.53
N GLU A 253 -25.98 3.85 -14.16
CA GLU A 253 -25.95 4.70 -12.94
C GLU A 253 -25.63 3.89 -11.67
N SER A 254 -25.99 2.61 -11.64
CA SER A 254 -25.63 1.68 -10.56
C SER A 254 -24.14 1.40 -10.41
N ALA A 255 -23.31 1.79 -11.37
CA ALA A 255 -21.84 1.71 -11.26
C ALA A 255 -21.24 2.83 -10.38
N ILE A 256 -22.02 3.84 -9.99
CA ILE A 256 -21.52 4.91 -9.12
C ILE A 256 -21.20 4.34 -7.74
N LEU A 257 -19.99 4.62 -7.23
CA LEU A 257 -19.58 4.32 -5.87
C LEU A 257 -19.71 5.60 -5.03
N GLY A 258 -20.58 5.59 -4.04
CA GLY A 258 -21.02 6.78 -3.32
C GLY A 258 -21.99 7.62 -4.14
N GLU A 259 -21.86 8.94 -4.12
CA GLU A 259 -22.74 9.87 -4.80
C GLU A 259 -22.00 10.62 -5.93
N VAL A 260 -22.78 11.12 -6.90
CA VAL A 260 -22.24 12.03 -7.93
C VAL A 260 -21.64 13.27 -7.26
N GLY A 261 -20.36 13.56 -7.57
CA GLY A 261 -19.64 14.67 -6.99
C GLY A 261 -19.00 14.38 -5.63
N GLN A 262 -19.08 13.17 -5.09
CA GLN A 262 -18.45 12.78 -3.82
C GLN A 262 -17.02 12.21 -4.02
N GLY A 263 -16.60 12.01 -5.25
CA GLY A 263 -15.36 11.30 -5.59
C GLY A 263 -14.09 11.89 -4.98
N PHE A 264 -14.01 13.22 -4.86
CA PHE A 264 -12.84 13.88 -4.25
C PHE A 264 -12.68 13.51 -2.77
N ASP A 265 -13.77 13.52 -2.02
CA ASP A 265 -13.73 13.21 -0.58
C ASP A 265 -13.37 11.74 -0.33
N ILE A 266 -13.93 10.83 -1.13
CA ILE A 266 -13.59 9.40 -1.13
C ILE A 266 -12.10 9.20 -1.48
N ALA A 267 -11.58 9.92 -2.50
CA ALA A 267 -10.17 9.85 -2.88
C ALA A 267 -9.25 10.29 -1.75
N VAL A 268 -9.53 11.44 -1.13
CA VAL A 268 -8.72 11.98 -0.02
C VAL A 268 -8.72 11.02 1.18
N MET A 269 -9.88 10.46 1.53
CA MET A 269 -9.97 9.43 2.57
C MET A 269 -9.13 8.20 2.24
N SER A 270 -9.21 7.71 1.01
CA SER A 270 -8.43 6.58 0.52
C SER A 270 -6.92 6.86 0.56
N PHE A 271 -6.48 8.07 0.19
CA PHE A 271 -5.08 8.47 0.30
C PHE A 271 -4.61 8.56 1.75
N ASN A 272 -5.42 9.09 2.66
CA ASN A 272 -5.09 9.12 4.08
C ASN A 272 -4.93 7.71 4.65
N TYR A 273 -5.80 6.76 4.26
CA TYR A 273 -5.63 5.34 4.58
C TYR A 273 -4.28 4.80 4.10
N THR A 274 -3.96 5.02 2.82
CA THR A 274 -2.70 4.57 2.23
C THR A 274 -1.48 5.17 2.95
N ARG A 275 -1.54 6.44 3.35
CA ARG A 275 -0.48 7.13 4.10
C ARG A 275 -0.30 6.53 5.50
N MET A 276 -1.40 6.26 6.20
CA MET A 276 -1.35 5.66 7.54
C MET A 276 -0.80 4.23 7.54
N ARG A 277 -1.01 3.46 6.48
CA ARG A 277 -0.42 2.12 6.35
C ARG A 277 1.11 2.12 6.29
N ARG A 278 1.74 3.26 5.95
CA ARG A 278 3.21 3.38 6.00
C ARG A 278 3.76 3.05 7.38
N ALA A 279 3.01 3.34 8.45
CA ALA A 279 3.42 3.10 9.81
C ALA A 279 3.86 1.65 10.06
N GLY A 280 2.94 0.71 9.98
CA GLY A 280 3.24 -0.70 10.24
C GLY A 280 4.13 -1.33 9.17
N MET A 281 3.89 -1.00 7.90
CA MET A 281 4.65 -1.53 6.77
C MET A 281 6.14 -1.15 6.83
N CYS A 282 6.44 0.15 6.96
CA CYS A 282 7.84 0.61 7.02
C CYS A 282 8.53 0.13 8.31
N SER A 283 7.78 0.05 9.44
CA SER A 283 8.32 -0.47 10.70
C SER A 283 8.71 -1.95 10.57
N GLY A 284 7.82 -2.79 10.02
CA GLY A 284 8.10 -4.21 9.82
C GLY A 284 9.30 -4.46 8.91
N TRP A 285 9.35 -3.80 7.77
CA TRP A 285 10.50 -3.92 6.87
C TRP A 285 11.79 -3.35 7.43
N SER A 286 11.74 -2.25 8.20
CA SER A 286 12.92 -1.71 8.88
C SER A 286 13.47 -2.69 9.89
N ARG A 287 12.61 -3.30 10.71
CA ARG A 287 13.00 -4.36 11.66
C ARG A 287 13.65 -5.54 10.93
N TYR A 288 13.03 -6.05 9.87
CA TYR A 288 13.59 -7.11 9.03
C TYR A 288 15.00 -6.77 8.53
N LEU A 289 15.20 -5.55 8.01
CA LEU A 289 16.51 -5.10 7.53
C LEU A 289 17.54 -5.00 8.64
N ILE A 290 17.17 -4.52 9.81
CA ILE A 290 18.06 -4.46 10.98
C ILE A 290 18.51 -5.87 11.38
N GLU A 291 17.59 -6.83 11.48
CA GLU A 291 17.89 -8.24 11.81
C GLU A 291 18.84 -8.86 10.78
N ARG A 292 18.54 -8.74 9.48
CA ARG A 292 19.44 -9.25 8.41
C ARG A 292 20.82 -8.59 8.45
N THR A 293 20.88 -7.30 8.80
CA THR A 293 22.16 -6.56 8.88
C THR A 293 22.97 -6.97 10.10
N LEU A 294 22.33 -7.24 11.25
CA LEU A 294 22.98 -7.80 12.43
C LEU A 294 23.57 -9.19 12.15
N GLU A 295 22.81 -10.07 11.52
CA GLU A 295 23.31 -11.39 11.10
C GLU A 295 24.53 -11.24 10.18
N ARG A 296 24.42 -10.39 9.17
CA ARG A 296 25.54 -10.11 8.25
C ARG A 296 26.77 -9.59 8.97
N ALA A 297 26.59 -8.67 9.92
CA ALA A 297 27.69 -8.09 10.70
C ALA A 297 28.38 -9.12 11.61
N THR A 298 27.62 -10.11 12.11
CA THR A 298 28.12 -11.19 12.97
C THR A 298 28.86 -12.27 12.16
N ASP A 299 28.28 -12.69 11.04
CA ASP A 299 28.75 -13.87 10.31
C ASP A 299 29.90 -13.55 9.34
N ARG A 300 29.86 -12.36 8.72
CA ARG A 300 30.85 -11.98 7.72
C ARG A 300 32.20 -11.67 8.36
N GLN A 301 33.24 -12.41 7.97
CA GLN A 301 34.61 -12.20 8.41
C GLN A 301 35.38 -11.27 7.46
N ILE A 302 36.12 -10.31 8.03
CA ILE A 302 37.05 -9.44 7.33
C ILE A 302 38.36 -9.40 8.13
N ALA A 303 39.50 -9.72 7.50
CA ALA A 303 40.79 -9.78 8.15
C ALA A 303 40.80 -10.59 9.46
N GLY A 304 40.11 -11.74 9.47
CA GLY A 304 40.06 -12.68 10.59
C GLY A 304 39.15 -12.29 11.75
N ARG A 305 38.29 -11.28 11.59
CA ARG A 305 37.31 -10.86 12.63
C ARG A 305 35.94 -10.55 12.02
N PRO A 306 34.85 -10.64 12.79
CA PRO A 306 33.51 -10.27 12.31
C PRO A 306 33.45 -8.84 11.77
N LEU A 307 32.66 -8.61 10.71
CA LEU A 307 32.43 -7.29 10.13
C LEU A 307 31.95 -6.28 11.19
N GLY A 308 31.08 -6.70 12.12
CA GLY A 308 30.55 -5.91 13.23
C GLY A 308 31.59 -5.48 14.28
N ALA A 309 32.83 -6.02 14.23
CA ALA A 309 33.92 -5.52 15.05
C ALA A 309 34.41 -4.12 14.61
N ASN A 310 33.98 -3.63 13.45
CA ASN A 310 34.32 -2.29 12.96
C ASN A 310 33.30 -1.26 13.47
N GLN A 311 33.82 -0.23 14.16
CA GLN A 311 32.97 0.80 14.80
C GLN A 311 32.04 1.51 13.81
N GLY A 312 32.49 1.77 12.57
CA GLY A 312 31.63 2.36 11.52
C GLY A 312 30.42 1.51 11.16
N ILE A 313 30.54 0.16 11.20
CA ILE A 313 29.41 -0.76 10.98
C ILE A 313 28.45 -0.71 12.19
N GLN A 314 28.97 -0.67 13.41
CA GLN A 314 28.18 -0.55 14.63
C GLN A 314 27.34 0.73 14.63
N TRP A 315 27.91 1.85 14.21
CA TRP A 315 27.21 3.13 14.09
C TRP A 315 26.10 3.09 13.04
N MET A 316 26.34 2.48 11.88
CA MET A 316 25.31 2.31 10.85
C MET A 316 24.10 1.53 11.39
N ILE A 317 24.35 0.44 12.14
CA ILE A 317 23.28 -0.37 12.74
C ILE A 317 22.56 0.39 13.86
N ALA A 318 23.29 1.12 14.70
CA ALA A 318 22.72 1.97 15.72
C ALA A 318 21.81 3.06 15.13
N ASP A 319 22.24 3.70 14.04
CA ASP A 319 21.42 4.68 13.31
C ASP A 319 20.17 4.06 12.69
N MET A 320 20.25 2.82 12.17
CA MET A 320 19.07 2.11 11.67
C MET A 320 18.05 1.88 12.79
N TYR A 321 18.49 1.47 13.97
CA TYR A 321 17.66 1.30 15.14
C TYR A 321 17.01 2.62 15.61
N ILE A 322 17.80 3.72 15.68
CA ILE A 322 17.29 5.04 16.04
C ILE A 322 16.20 5.50 15.07
N ASP A 323 16.45 5.39 13.76
CA ASP A 323 15.47 5.74 12.72
C ASP A 323 14.17 4.93 12.87
N TRP A 324 14.28 3.62 13.10
CA TRP A 324 13.12 2.73 13.31
C TRP A 324 12.35 3.10 14.58
N LEU A 325 13.02 3.26 15.74
CA LEU A 325 12.37 3.54 17.02
C LEU A 325 11.64 4.89 16.99
N GLN A 326 12.27 5.93 16.45
CA GLN A 326 11.68 7.27 16.34
C GLN A 326 10.40 7.26 15.48
N THR A 327 10.46 6.64 14.31
CA THR A 327 9.30 6.59 13.40
C THR A 327 8.19 5.70 13.91
N ARG A 328 8.52 4.58 14.55
CA ARG A 328 7.55 3.70 15.18
C ARG A 328 6.80 4.42 16.32
N SER A 329 7.53 5.13 17.18
CA SER A 329 6.94 5.91 18.29
C SER A 329 6.02 7.01 17.78
N LEU A 330 6.44 7.77 16.76
CA LEU A 330 5.61 8.77 16.11
C LEU A 330 4.35 8.14 15.50
N SER A 331 4.49 6.98 14.85
CA SER A 331 3.39 6.28 14.20
C SER A 331 2.31 5.86 15.18
N LEU A 332 2.69 5.30 16.33
CA LEU A 332 1.76 4.91 17.40
C LEU A 332 1.06 6.12 18.01
N GLU A 333 1.80 7.22 18.26
CA GLU A 333 1.21 8.47 18.77
C GLU A 333 0.16 9.03 17.80
N VAL A 334 0.50 9.11 16.51
CA VAL A 334 -0.42 9.63 15.50
C VAL A 334 -1.64 8.71 15.33
N ALA A 335 -1.46 7.39 15.35
CA ALA A 335 -2.55 6.42 15.24
C ALA A 335 -3.55 6.57 16.39
N ARG A 336 -3.08 6.65 17.65
CA ARG A 336 -3.93 6.91 18.84
C ARG A 336 -4.74 8.19 18.70
N ALA A 337 -4.09 9.26 18.25
CA ALA A 337 -4.75 10.56 18.06
C ALA A 337 -5.83 10.51 16.97
N ILE A 338 -5.68 9.65 15.94
CA ILE A 338 -6.63 9.49 14.83
C ILE A 338 -7.79 8.60 15.22
N ASP A 339 -7.56 7.57 16.01
CA ASP A 339 -8.59 6.62 16.43
C ASP A 339 -9.57 7.22 17.45
N THR A 340 -9.23 8.37 18.05
CA THR A 340 -10.06 9.03 19.09
C THR A 340 -10.33 10.49 18.75
N PRO A 341 -11.59 11.00 18.71
CA PRO A 341 -12.85 10.23 18.77
C PRO A 341 -13.33 9.78 17.38
N GLY A 342 -13.83 8.57 17.30
CA GLY A 342 -14.53 8.04 16.13
C GLY A 342 -13.63 7.32 15.13
N PRO A 343 -14.22 6.78 14.07
CA PRO A 343 -13.50 5.90 13.15
C PRO A 343 -12.43 6.64 12.35
N TRP A 344 -11.28 6.00 12.19
CA TRP A 344 -10.14 6.52 11.45
C TRP A 344 -10.43 6.81 9.95
N TYR A 345 -11.54 6.32 9.39
CA TYR A 345 -11.98 6.56 8.00
C TYR A 345 -13.03 7.66 7.84
N ARG A 346 -13.23 8.53 8.85
CA ARG A 346 -14.24 9.62 8.80
C ARG A 346 -13.97 10.67 7.75
N ILE A 347 -15.06 11.24 7.21
CA ILE A 347 -15.07 12.37 6.26
C ILE A 347 -16.07 13.42 6.77
N PRO A 348 -15.74 14.73 6.78
CA PRO A 348 -14.40 15.29 6.57
C PRO A 348 -13.49 15.01 7.76
N ARG A 349 -12.18 15.11 7.52
CA ARG A 349 -11.17 14.94 8.57
C ARG A 349 -10.65 16.32 9.02
N PRO A 350 -10.44 16.57 10.34
CA PRO A 350 -9.84 17.80 10.85
C PRO A 350 -8.44 18.08 10.26
N ARG A 351 -8.11 19.35 10.06
CA ARG A 351 -6.84 19.77 9.44
C ARG A 351 -5.61 19.36 10.23
N ASP A 352 -5.68 19.38 11.56
CA ASP A 352 -4.58 18.95 12.42
C ASP A 352 -4.30 17.45 12.29
N GLU A 353 -5.32 16.62 12.11
CA GLU A 353 -5.15 15.20 11.83
C GLU A 353 -4.55 14.95 10.45
N ILE A 354 -5.01 15.66 9.41
CA ILE A 354 -4.39 15.60 8.07
C ILE A 354 -2.92 15.96 8.14
N ARG A 355 -2.56 17.02 8.87
CA ARG A 355 -1.17 17.43 9.10
C ARG A 355 -0.35 16.32 9.74
N ARG A 356 -0.88 15.65 10.79
CA ARG A 356 -0.22 14.52 11.48
C ARG A 356 -0.04 13.33 10.54
N ILE A 357 -1.05 12.98 9.73
CA ILE A 357 -0.97 11.91 8.72
C ILE A 357 0.10 12.23 7.67
N CYS A 358 0.18 13.47 7.21
CA CYS A 358 1.20 13.90 6.26
C CYS A 358 2.61 13.80 6.87
N ALA A 359 2.78 14.24 8.12
CA ALA A 359 4.05 14.13 8.83
C ALA A 359 4.47 12.67 9.06
N LEU A 360 3.52 11.81 9.44
CA LEU A 360 3.72 10.37 9.58
C LEU A 360 4.23 9.76 8.26
N LYS A 361 3.56 10.05 7.13
CA LYS A 361 3.94 9.52 5.82
C LYS A 361 5.38 9.91 5.47
N VAL A 362 5.74 11.17 5.55
CA VAL A 362 7.08 11.66 5.23
C VAL A 362 8.14 11.03 6.15
N SER A 363 7.88 11.01 7.46
CA SER A 363 8.79 10.44 8.46
C SER A 363 9.06 8.97 8.19
N ASN A 364 8.01 8.17 7.95
CA ASN A 364 8.16 6.73 7.69
C ASN A 364 8.90 6.46 6.37
N ASP A 365 8.55 7.13 5.29
CA ASP A 365 9.17 6.89 3.99
C ASP A 365 10.66 7.27 3.99
N GLU A 366 11.03 8.40 4.58
CA GLU A 366 12.43 8.85 4.65
C GLU A 366 13.26 8.00 5.62
N SER A 367 12.70 7.63 6.76
CA SER A 367 13.39 6.77 7.72
C SER A 367 13.63 5.38 7.15
N PHE A 368 12.61 4.77 6.56
CA PHE A 368 12.75 3.47 5.92
C PHE A 368 13.78 3.50 4.78
N TYR A 369 13.82 4.59 4.00
CA TYR A 369 14.86 4.76 2.98
C TYR A 369 16.27 4.80 3.59
N ARG A 370 16.50 5.53 4.69
CA ARG A 370 17.80 5.57 5.36
C ARG A 370 18.20 4.22 5.96
N VAL A 371 17.23 3.49 6.53
CA VAL A 371 17.46 2.12 7.04
C VAL A 371 17.87 1.19 5.89
N ALA A 372 17.13 1.23 4.77
CA ALA A 372 17.41 0.39 3.61
C ALA A 372 18.76 0.71 2.95
N ASP A 373 19.13 1.98 2.87
CA ASP A 373 20.40 2.43 2.33
C ASP A 373 21.59 1.92 3.17
N ARG A 374 21.50 2.04 4.50
CA ARG A 374 22.52 1.52 5.41
C ARG A 374 22.60 -0.02 5.38
N ALA A 375 21.46 -0.71 5.32
CA ALA A 375 21.43 -2.15 5.18
C ALA A 375 22.15 -2.60 3.90
N LEU A 376 21.85 -1.95 2.77
CA LEU A 376 22.50 -2.22 1.49
C LEU A 376 24.00 -1.98 1.58
N GLN A 377 24.43 -0.89 2.19
CA GLN A 377 25.85 -0.55 2.37
C GLN A 377 26.57 -1.63 3.18
N VAL A 378 26.03 -2.09 4.31
CA VAL A 378 26.65 -3.11 5.17
C VAL A 378 26.72 -4.48 4.45
N HIS A 379 25.77 -4.79 3.60
CA HIS A 379 25.80 -6.02 2.79
C HIS A 379 26.83 -5.98 1.66
N GLY A 380 27.30 -4.78 1.26
CA GLY A 380 28.30 -4.59 0.22
C GLY A 380 27.84 -5.12 -1.14
N GLY A 381 28.71 -5.85 -1.87
CA GLY A 381 28.37 -6.41 -3.18
C GLY A 381 27.10 -7.26 -3.21
N LEU A 382 26.79 -7.98 -2.12
CA LEU A 382 25.53 -8.73 -2.01
C LEU A 382 24.32 -7.80 -1.99
N GLY A 383 24.40 -6.64 -1.32
CA GLY A 383 23.32 -5.67 -1.23
C GLY A 383 22.88 -5.12 -2.57
N VAL A 384 23.78 -5.02 -3.57
CA VAL A 384 23.42 -4.51 -4.89
C VAL A 384 22.88 -5.56 -5.86
N MET A 385 22.83 -6.84 -5.46
CA MET A 385 22.27 -7.90 -6.29
C MET A 385 20.73 -7.84 -6.25
N ARG A 386 20.09 -7.76 -7.40
CA ARG A 386 18.64 -7.58 -7.55
C ARG A 386 17.81 -8.73 -6.97
N ASP A 387 18.38 -9.92 -6.89
CA ASP A 387 17.73 -11.12 -6.37
C ASP A 387 17.65 -11.16 -4.82
N THR A 388 18.24 -10.18 -4.14
CA THR A 388 18.24 -10.14 -2.68
C THR A 388 17.09 -9.32 -2.12
N SER A 389 16.56 -9.73 -0.95
CA SER A 389 15.55 -8.96 -0.22
C SER A 389 16.04 -7.57 0.17
N ILE A 390 17.35 -7.42 0.42
CA ILE A 390 17.99 -6.12 0.76
C ILE A 390 17.83 -5.14 -0.39
N ASN A 391 18.18 -5.57 -1.61
CA ASN A 391 18.05 -4.71 -2.79
C ASN A 391 16.60 -4.38 -3.10
N LYS A 392 15.70 -5.38 -3.06
CA LYS A 392 14.26 -5.18 -3.28
C LYS A 392 13.68 -4.16 -2.29
N LEU A 393 14.02 -4.25 -1.01
CA LEU A 393 13.55 -3.31 0.01
C LEU A 393 14.12 -1.90 -0.18
N PHE A 394 15.36 -1.76 -0.63
CA PHE A 394 15.93 -0.46 -0.99
C PHE A 394 15.15 0.19 -2.15
N GLN A 395 14.83 -0.56 -3.19
CA GLN A 395 14.05 -0.07 -4.32
C GLN A 395 12.62 0.31 -3.90
N ILE A 396 11.97 -0.53 -3.07
CA ILE A 396 10.65 -0.23 -2.49
C ILE A 396 10.71 1.03 -1.64
N ALA A 397 11.69 1.17 -0.76
CA ALA A 397 11.86 2.34 0.10
C ALA A 397 11.97 3.64 -0.72
N ARG A 398 12.73 3.62 -1.83
CA ARG A 398 12.81 4.78 -2.73
C ARG A 398 11.48 5.06 -3.44
N ASN A 399 10.77 4.02 -3.86
CA ASN A 399 9.47 4.14 -4.53
C ASN A 399 8.42 4.75 -3.61
N LEU A 400 8.35 4.36 -2.34
CA LEU A 400 7.30 4.77 -1.40
C LEU A 400 7.18 6.29 -1.23
N ARG A 401 8.24 7.05 -1.46
CA ARG A 401 8.24 8.51 -1.38
C ARG A 401 7.36 9.20 -2.42
N ILE A 402 6.85 8.47 -3.42
CA ILE A 402 6.08 8.99 -4.55
C ILE A 402 4.56 8.72 -4.40
N PRO A 403 4.06 7.46 -4.23
CA PRO A 403 2.63 7.16 -4.21
C PRO A 403 1.91 7.74 -2.98
N GLY A 404 0.62 7.96 -3.12
CA GLY A 404 -0.24 8.55 -2.08
C GLY A 404 -0.02 10.06 -1.88
N GLY A 405 0.53 10.74 -2.90
CA GLY A 405 1.05 12.10 -2.89
C GLY A 405 2.50 12.13 -2.41
N THR A 406 3.38 12.76 -3.20
CA THR A 406 4.83 12.80 -2.93
C THR A 406 5.15 13.42 -1.56
N ASP A 407 6.35 13.16 -1.05
CA ASP A 407 6.82 13.76 0.21
C ASP A 407 6.77 15.29 0.16
N GLU A 408 6.98 15.89 -1.02
CA GLU A 408 6.88 17.33 -1.25
C GLU A 408 5.44 17.82 -1.13
N VAL A 409 4.47 17.11 -1.72
CA VAL A 409 3.03 17.40 -1.57
C VAL A 409 2.61 17.33 -0.11
N GLN A 410 3.09 16.33 0.66
CA GLN A 410 2.81 16.24 2.09
C GLN A 410 3.39 17.44 2.85
N ARG A 411 4.63 17.86 2.55
CA ARG A 411 5.26 19.04 3.15
C ARG A 411 4.51 20.32 2.85
N THR A 412 4.03 20.50 1.61
CA THR A 412 3.17 21.62 1.24
C THR A 412 1.89 21.63 2.08
N THR A 413 1.23 20.46 2.22
CA THR A 413 0.03 20.32 3.06
C THR A 413 0.29 20.69 4.52
N ILE A 414 1.42 20.25 5.08
CA ILE A 414 1.84 20.60 6.44
C ILE A 414 2.05 22.13 6.55
N ALA A 415 2.83 22.72 5.65
CA ALA A 415 3.14 24.14 5.65
C ALA A 415 1.87 25.02 5.56
N GLU A 416 0.95 24.69 4.66
CA GLU A 416 -0.34 25.35 4.52
C GLU A 416 -1.18 25.26 5.80
N SER A 417 -1.17 24.08 6.46
CA SER A 417 -1.90 23.86 7.71
C SER A 417 -1.33 24.66 8.89
N LEU A 418 -0.04 25.02 8.80
CA LEU A 418 0.66 25.87 9.78
C LEU A 418 0.52 27.38 9.48
N GLY A 419 -0.20 27.75 8.42
CA GLY A 419 -0.48 29.14 8.07
C GLY A 419 0.33 29.70 6.90
N LEU A 420 1.28 28.92 6.33
CA LEU A 420 2.03 29.34 5.13
C LEU A 420 1.21 29.08 3.87
N ARG A 421 0.23 29.97 3.61
CA ARG A 421 -0.60 29.94 2.40
C ARG A 421 -0.18 31.04 1.45
N PHE A 422 0.28 30.64 0.28
CA PHE A 422 0.48 31.54 -0.84
C PHE A 422 -0.60 31.26 -1.87
N ASP A 423 -1.17 32.32 -2.45
CA ASP A 423 -2.20 32.20 -3.51
C ASP A 423 -1.54 31.69 -4.81
N THR A 424 -1.28 30.39 -4.85
CA THR A 424 -0.98 29.66 -6.07
C THR A 424 -2.31 29.11 -6.57
N SER A 425 -3.12 29.99 -7.16
CA SER A 425 -4.42 29.64 -7.70
C SER A 425 -4.31 28.42 -8.58
N LYS A 426 -4.71 27.23 -8.07
CA LYS A 426 -4.90 25.93 -8.74
C LYS A 426 -4.02 24.74 -8.30
N THR A 427 -3.15 24.78 -7.31
CA THR A 427 -2.15 23.72 -7.11
C THR A 427 -2.17 22.97 -5.78
N SER A 428 -3.26 22.95 -5.02
CA SER A 428 -3.28 22.23 -3.76
C SER A 428 -4.36 21.11 -3.76
N ILE A 429 -3.92 19.87 -3.60
CA ILE A 429 -4.79 18.68 -3.33
C ILE A 429 -5.59 18.88 -2.03
N THR A 430 -5.22 19.86 -1.21
CA THR A 430 -5.76 20.10 0.13
C THR A 430 -6.53 21.40 0.28
N SER A 431 -6.67 22.20 -0.80
CA SER A 431 -7.45 23.44 -0.70
C SER A 431 -8.93 23.12 -0.47
N GLU A 432 -9.32 23.14 0.79
CA GLU A 432 -10.72 23.38 1.17
C GLU A 432 -11.07 24.80 0.74
N ARG A 433 -11.71 24.97 -0.41
CA ARG A 433 -12.55 26.10 -0.76
C ARG A 433 -14.00 25.66 -0.87
#